data_ffeb779661e31e7c5750aa4e5fb41dd3
#
_entry.id   ffeb779661e31e7c5750aa4e5fb41dd3
#
_cell.length_a   1.000
_cell.length_b   1.000
_cell.length_c   1.000
_cell.angle_alpha   90.00
_cell.angle_beta   90.00
_cell.angle_gamma   90.00
#
_symmetry.space_group_name_H-M   'P 1'
#
loop_
_entity.id
_entity.type
_entity.pdbx_description
1 polymer ?
#
loop_
_entity_poly.entity_id
_entity_poly.type
_entity_poly.pdbx_seq_one_letter_code
_entity_poly.pdbx_strand_id
1 'polypeptide(L)' 'MPLNTEPNFSEAGHVYFQTYSPGDDFYELLIETHRDLSDEQSAAVNARLILLLANHIGDIGTLREAMQIARDGV' A
#
# COMPACT_ATOMS: atom_id res chain seq x y z
N MET A 1 -15.52 -9.26 3.65
CA MET A 1 -14.59 -9.01 4.77
C MET A 1 -14.38 -7.51 4.91
N PRO A 2 -14.61 -6.92 6.09
CA PRO A 2 -14.41 -5.48 6.24
C PRO A 2 -12.94 -5.10 6.07
N LEU A 3 -12.72 -3.94 5.49
CA LEU A 3 -11.38 -3.41 5.28
C LEU A 3 -10.74 -3.04 6.62
N ASN A 4 -9.50 -3.47 6.84
CA ASN A 4 -8.73 -3.06 8.00
C ASN A 4 -8.10 -1.68 7.72
N THR A 5 -8.54 -0.66 8.45
CA THR A 5 -8.03 0.71 8.32
C THR A 5 -7.04 1.09 9.42
N GLU A 6 -6.79 0.19 10.37
CA GLU A 6 -5.76 0.39 11.38
C GLU A 6 -4.39 0.01 10.84
N PRO A 7 -3.29 0.57 11.37
CA PRO A 7 -1.95 0.17 10.96
C PRO A 7 -1.77 -1.34 11.09
N ASN A 8 -1.38 -1.99 9.99
CA ASN A 8 -1.37 -3.45 9.89
C ASN A 8 -0.13 -3.97 9.19
N PHE A 9 0.94 -3.18 9.14
CA PHE A 9 2.16 -3.57 8.44
C PHE A 9 2.97 -4.54 9.29
N SER A 10 3.43 -5.62 8.66
CA SER A 10 4.31 -6.59 9.30
C SER A 10 5.13 -7.31 8.25
N GLU A 11 6.24 -7.88 8.67
CA GLU A 11 7.08 -8.70 7.82
C GLU A 11 7.27 -10.06 8.50
N ALA A 12 7.00 -11.14 7.79
CA ALA A 12 7.10 -12.50 8.33
C ALA A 12 8.53 -12.77 8.82
N GLY A 13 8.65 -13.28 10.03
CA GLY A 13 9.93 -13.61 10.64
C GLY A 13 10.70 -12.43 11.21
N HIS A 14 10.16 -11.23 11.12
CA HIS A 14 10.81 -10.03 11.64
C HIS A 14 10.27 -9.68 13.02
N VAL A 15 11.18 -9.34 13.94
CA VAL A 15 10.82 -8.89 15.29
C VAL A 15 10.95 -7.37 15.35
N TYR A 16 9.87 -6.71 15.74
CA TYR A 16 9.85 -5.25 15.82
C TYR A 16 10.03 -4.80 17.27
N PHE A 17 10.89 -3.80 17.47
CA PHE A 17 11.09 -3.15 18.75
C PHE A 17 10.16 -1.93 18.86
N GLN A 18 10.01 -1.38 20.08
CA GLN A 18 9.07 -0.29 20.36
C GLN A 18 9.29 0.94 19.48
N THR A 19 10.54 1.21 19.08
CA THR A 19 10.88 2.39 18.28
C THR A 19 10.78 2.13 16.78
N TYR A 20 10.50 0.89 16.40
CA TYR A 20 10.45 0.48 15.01
C TYR A 20 8.99 0.42 14.53
N SER A 21 8.73 0.97 13.35
CA SER A 21 7.40 0.97 12.75
C SER A 21 7.43 0.29 11.37
N PRO A 22 6.66 -0.79 11.17
CA PRO A 22 6.54 -1.39 9.84
C PRO A 22 5.96 -0.43 8.80
N GLY A 23 5.17 0.55 9.24
CA GLY A 23 4.64 1.60 8.37
C GLY A 23 5.74 2.48 7.81
N ASP A 24 6.78 2.76 8.61
CA ASP A 24 7.94 3.54 8.16
C ASP A 24 8.72 2.77 7.10
N ASP A 25 8.88 1.46 7.27
CA ASP A 25 9.51 0.59 6.28
C ASP A 25 8.75 0.59 4.96
N PHE A 26 7.44 0.49 5.00
CA PHE A 26 6.61 0.54 3.81
C PHE A 26 6.79 1.86 3.08
N TYR A 27 6.76 2.96 3.81
CA TYR A 27 6.91 4.30 3.24
C TYR A 27 8.28 4.46 2.57
N GLU A 28 9.34 3.99 3.22
CA GLU A 28 10.69 4.02 2.67
C GLU A 28 10.80 3.20 1.39
N LEU A 29 10.22 2.00 1.37
CA LEU A 29 10.16 1.16 0.17
C LEU A 29 9.43 1.87 -0.97
N LEU A 30 8.34 2.55 -0.65
CA LEU A 30 7.56 3.27 -1.65
C LEU A 30 8.38 4.41 -2.26
N ILE A 31 9.09 5.18 -1.45
CA ILE A 31 9.97 6.25 -1.91
C ILE A 31 11.08 5.68 -2.80
N GLU A 32 11.74 4.61 -2.36
CA GLU A 32 12.80 3.96 -3.13
C GLU A 32 12.30 3.45 -4.49
N THR A 33 11.10 2.87 -4.50
CA THR A 33 10.48 2.35 -5.73
C THR A 33 10.27 3.46 -6.76
N HIS A 34 10.03 4.69 -6.31
CA HIS A 34 9.77 5.84 -7.18
C HIS A 34 11.00 6.70 -7.45
N ARG A 35 12.16 6.35 -6.89
CA ARG A 35 13.37 7.16 -7.01
C ARG A 35 13.78 7.30 -8.48
N ASP A 36 14.11 8.52 -8.87
CA ASP A 36 14.61 8.87 -10.22
C ASP A 36 13.62 8.61 -11.36
N LEU A 37 12.34 8.43 -11.04
CA LEU A 37 11.30 8.29 -12.05
C LEU A 37 10.67 9.64 -12.39
N SER A 38 10.28 9.80 -13.65
CA SER A 38 9.43 10.93 -14.05
C SER A 38 8.03 10.77 -13.47
N ASP A 39 7.23 11.84 -13.52
CA ASP A 39 5.84 11.79 -13.06
C ASP A 39 5.03 10.74 -13.82
N GLU A 40 5.25 10.62 -15.13
CA GLU A 40 4.57 9.60 -15.95
C GLU A 40 4.98 8.19 -15.55
N GLN A 41 6.27 7.97 -15.30
CA GLN A 41 6.78 6.67 -14.87
C GLN A 41 6.27 6.31 -13.48
N SER A 42 6.23 7.28 -12.56
CA SER A 42 5.68 7.07 -11.22
C SER A 42 4.19 6.71 -11.27
N ALA A 43 3.43 7.37 -12.14
CA ALA A 43 2.01 7.04 -12.33
C ALA A 43 1.84 5.61 -12.85
N ALA A 44 2.70 5.19 -13.78
CA ALA A 44 2.67 3.83 -14.32
C ALA A 44 3.00 2.79 -13.24
N VAL A 45 4.00 3.05 -12.40
CA VAL A 45 4.37 2.17 -11.29
C VAL A 45 3.19 2.05 -10.32
N ASN A 46 2.57 3.17 -9.97
CA ASN A 46 1.41 3.16 -9.05
C ASN A 46 0.25 2.35 -9.63
N ALA A 47 -0.05 2.51 -10.90
CA ALA A 47 -1.14 1.76 -11.53
C ALA A 47 -0.86 0.25 -11.52
N ARG A 48 0.38 -0.15 -11.83
CA ARG A 48 0.79 -1.56 -11.80
C ARG A 48 0.76 -2.12 -10.38
N LEU A 49 1.22 -1.35 -9.40
CA LEU A 49 1.21 -1.75 -8.00
C LEU A 49 -0.22 -2.00 -7.51
N ILE A 50 -1.14 -1.11 -7.86
CA ILE A 50 -2.55 -1.26 -7.50
C ILE A 50 -3.10 -2.57 -8.07
N LEU A 51 -2.81 -2.88 -9.32
CA LEU A 51 -3.30 -4.11 -9.96
C LEU A 51 -2.70 -5.36 -9.31
N LEU A 52 -1.42 -5.33 -8.99
CA LEU A 52 -0.76 -6.45 -8.33
C LEU A 52 -1.36 -6.71 -6.94
N LEU A 53 -1.55 -5.64 -6.16
CA LEU A 53 -2.13 -5.76 -4.83
C LEU A 53 -3.60 -6.15 -4.89
N ALA A 54 -4.35 -5.61 -5.84
CA ALA A 54 -5.75 -5.96 -6.04
C ALA A 54 -5.91 -7.44 -6.36
N ASN A 55 -5.04 -7.98 -7.22
CA ASN A 55 -5.05 -9.39 -7.54
C ASN A 55 -4.71 -10.25 -6.32
N HIS A 56 -3.78 -9.81 -5.50
CA HIS A 56 -3.40 -10.52 -4.28
C HIS A 56 -4.54 -10.54 -3.26
N ILE A 57 -5.22 -9.41 -3.07
CA ILE A 57 -6.38 -9.29 -2.17
C ILE A 57 -7.55 -10.12 -2.70
N GLY A 58 -7.89 -9.96 -3.96
CA GLY A 58 -8.88 -10.78 -4.67
C GLY A 58 -10.34 -10.51 -4.33
N ASP A 59 -10.64 -9.96 -3.17
CA ASP A 59 -12.01 -9.72 -2.74
C ASP A 59 -12.52 -8.37 -3.28
N ILE A 60 -13.47 -8.44 -4.21
CA ILE A 60 -14.05 -7.25 -4.86
C ILE A 60 -14.73 -6.33 -3.85
N GLY A 61 -15.40 -6.87 -2.84
CA GLY A 61 -16.04 -6.07 -1.79
C GLY A 61 -15.04 -5.22 -1.03
N THR A 62 -13.91 -5.81 -0.64
CA THR A 62 -12.82 -5.12 0.04
C THR A 62 -12.22 -4.04 -0.85
N LEU A 63 -11.99 -4.36 -2.13
CA LEU A 63 -11.41 -3.42 -3.09
C LEU A 63 -12.34 -2.24 -3.35
N ARG A 64 -13.65 -2.49 -3.45
CA ARG A 64 -14.64 -1.44 -3.63
C ARG A 64 -14.65 -0.49 -2.43
N GLU A 65 -14.64 -1.02 -1.23
CA GLU A 65 -14.60 -0.22 -0.01
C GLU A 65 -13.32 0.64 0.05
N ALA A 66 -12.18 0.05 -0.28
CA ALA A 66 -10.91 0.77 -0.31
C ALA A 66 -10.93 1.93 -1.31
N MET A 67 -11.51 1.70 -2.50
CA MET A 67 -11.62 2.73 -3.52
C MET A 67 -12.55 3.87 -3.07
N GLN A 68 -13.64 3.55 -2.40
CA GLN A 68 -14.56 4.55 -1.88
C GLN A 68 -13.89 5.43 -0.82
N ILE A 69 -13.15 4.82 0.10
CA ILE A 69 -12.43 5.54 1.14
C ILE A 69 -11.34 6.41 0.50
N ALA A 70 -10.58 5.86 -0.45
CA ALA A 70 -9.51 6.59 -1.13
C ALA A 70 -10.03 7.79 -1.93
N ARG A 71 -11.24 7.67 -2.49
CA ARG A 71 -11.86 8.74 -3.29
C ARG A 71 -12.49 9.83 -2.42
N ASP A 72 -12.87 9.47 -1.20
CA ASP A 72 -13.54 10.39 -0.28
C ASP A 72 -12.63 11.56 0.08
N GLY A 73 -13.14 12.76 0.01
CA GLY A 73 -12.37 13.95 0.33
C GLY A 73 -11.45 14.47 -0.78
N VAL A 74 -11.51 13.88 -1.96
CA VAL A 74 -10.69 14.30 -3.12
C VAL A 74 -11.52 15.11 -4.10
#